data_d3aa14c9a0d65720b31f7388ee1412d6
#
_entry.id   d3aa14c9a0d65720b31f7388ee1412d6
#
_cell.length_a   1.000
_cell.length_b   1.000
_cell.length_c   1.000
_cell.angle_alpha   90.00
_cell.angle_beta   90.00
_cell.angle_gamma   90.00
#
_symmetry.space_group_name_H-M   'P 1'
#
loop_
_entity.id
_entity.type
_entity.pdbx_description
1 polymer ?
#
loop_
_entity_poly.entity_id
_entity_poly.type
_entity_poly.pdbx_seq_one_letter_code
_entity_poly.pdbx_strand_id
1 'polypeptide(L)'
;NETADTVARNTAKGVVNGVVAQKFPGVNAAPITDCVIDNATRFEIFDIAKAGATGLTPATVQTVTTIAQRPETVSCISKNGLGLFM
;
A
#
# COMPACT_ATOMS: atom_id res chain seq x y z
N ASN A 1 4.38 1.95 20.05
CA ASN A 1 3.87 3.29 20.32
C ASN A 1 2.91 3.70 19.21
N GLU A 2 1.69 4.06 19.61
CA GLU A 2 0.64 4.38 18.64
C GLU A 2 1.00 5.54 17.73
N THR A 3 1.66 6.56 18.27
CA THR A 3 2.04 7.73 17.48
C THR A 3 3.03 7.35 16.38
N ALA A 4 4.04 6.54 16.71
CA ALA A 4 5.03 6.10 15.73
C ALA A 4 4.37 5.22 14.67
N ASP A 5 3.47 4.33 15.08
CA ASP A 5 2.75 3.47 14.14
C ASP A 5 1.89 4.31 13.20
N THR A 6 1.20 5.33 13.73
CA THR A 6 0.36 6.21 12.91
C THR A 6 1.18 6.97 11.88
N VAL A 7 2.32 7.52 12.29
CA VAL A 7 3.21 8.25 11.39
C VAL A 7 3.74 7.32 10.30
N ALA A 8 4.18 6.13 10.70
CA ALA A 8 4.69 5.15 9.74
C ALA A 8 3.61 4.75 8.73
N ARG A 9 2.38 4.52 9.20
CA ARG A 9 1.27 4.17 8.31
C ARG A 9 0.96 5.30 7.33
N ASN A 10 0.93 6.54 7.81
CA ASN A 10 0.65 7.68 6.93
C ASN A 10 1.73 7.85 5.87
N THR A 11 2.99 7.70 6.26
CA THR A 11 4.10 7.77 5.32
C THR A 11 4.01 6.62 4.32
N ALA A 12 3.74 5.42 4.81
CA ALA A 12 3.61 4.24 3.95
C ALA A 12 2.46 4.40 2.96
N LYS A 13 1.34 4.99 3.39
CA LYS A 13 0.22 5.25 2.48
C LYS A 13 0.62 6.11 1.31
N GLY A 14 1.41 7.17 1.56
CA GLY A 14 1.91 8.01 0.49
C GLY A 14 2.78 7.26 -0.50
N VAL A 15 3.65 6.39 0.03
CA VAL A 15 4.52 5.57 -0.81
C VAL A 15 3.69 4.59 -1.65
N VAL A 16 2.73 3.91 -1.03
CA VAL A 16 1.88 2.95 -1.74
C VAL A 16 1.05 3.64 -2.80
N ASN A 17 0.49 4.83 -2.50
CA ASN A 17 -0.23 5.60 -3.50
C ASN A 17 0.64 5.88 -4.73
N GLY A 18 1.90 6.23 -4.51
CA GLY A 18 2.83 6.47 -5.61
C GLY A 18 3.08 5.22 -6.45
N VAL A 19 3.25 4.08 -5.79
CA VAL A 19 3.47 2.81 -6.48
C VAL A 19 2.23 2.44 -7.30
N VAL A 20 1.05 2.54 -6.70
CA VAL A 20 -0.19 2.19 -7.39
C VAL A 20 -0.42 3.10 -8.59
N ALA A 21 -0.15 4.39 -8.43
CA ALA A 21 -0.32 5.34 -9.53
C ALA A 21 0.62 5.02 -10.71
N GLN A 22 1.82 4.54 -10.43
CA GLN A 22 2.76 4.15 -11.47
C GLN A 22 2.38 2.85 -12.17
N LYS A 23 1.89 1.88 -11.40
CA LYS A 23 1.59 0.55 -11.93
C LYS A 23 0.20 0.47 -12.55
N PHE A 24 -0.74 1.25 -12.06
CA PHE A 24 -2.13 1.19 -12.48
C PHE A 24 -2.64 2.62 -12.72
N PRO A 25 -2.13 3.31 -13.73
CA PRO A 25 -2.57 4.68 -14.01
C PRO A 25 -4.07 4.67 -14.36
N GLY A 26 -4.78 5.65 -13.85
CA GLY A 26 -6.21 5.76 -14.07
C GLY A 26 -7.08 5.07 -13.03
N VAL A 27 -6.48 4.29 -12.14
CA VAL A 27 -7.22 3.65 -11.05
C VAL A 27 -7.18 4.55 -9.81
N ASN A 28 -8.29 4.61 -9.08
CA ASN A 28 -8.30 5.31 -7.81
C ASN A 28 -7.44 4.56 -6.80
N ALA A 29 -6.31 5.15 -6.42
CA ALA A 29 -5.33 4.48 -5.58
C ALA A 29 -5.77 4.36 -4.12
N ALA A 30 -6.63 5.26 -3.64
CA ALA A 30 -6.94 5.33 -2.21
C ALA A 30 -7.50 4.02 -1.64
N PRO A 31 -8.52 3.39 -2.25
CA PRO A 31 -9.01 2.11 -1.71
C PRO A 31 -7.96 1.01 -1.74
N ILE A 32 -7.15 0.97 -2.80
CA ILE A 32 -6.10 -0.03 -2.94
C ILE A 32 -5.04 0.18 -1.86
N THR A 33 -4.64 1.43 -1.67
CA THR A 33 -3.65 1.79 -0.65
C THR A 33 -4.13 1.39 0.73
N ASP A 34 -5.37 1.72 1.07
CA ASP A 34 -5.91 1.38 2.38
C ASP A 34 -5.91 -0.14 2.60
N CYS A 35 -6.30 -0.90 1.59
CA CYS A 35 -6.30 -2.36 1.70
C CYS A 35 -4.89 -2.93 1.88
N VAL A 36 -3.93 -2.38 1.15
CA VAL A 36 -2.53 -2.81 1.27
C VAL A 36 -2.01 -2.53 2.68
N ILE A 37 -2.24 -1.32 3.18
CA ILE A 37 -1.76 -0.93 4.50
C ILE A 37 -2.43 -1.77 5.59
N ASP A 38 -3.73 -2.01 5.48
CA ASP A 38 -4.46 -2.78 6.47
C ASP A 38 -3.99 -4.24 6.55
N ASN A 39 -3.46 -4.77 5.45
CA ASN A 39 -3.02 -6.16 5.40
C ASN A 39 -1.50 -6.31 5.46
N ALA A 40 -0.78 -5.21 5.62
CA ALA A 40 0.66 -5.25 5.79
C ALA A 40 1.00 -5.50 7.25
N THR A 41 2.12 -6.21 7.48
CA THR A 41 2.63 -6.37 8.83
C THR A 41 3.32 -5.06 9.25
N ARG A 42 3.53 -4.91 10.56
CA ARG A 42 4.24 -3.74 11.08
C ARG A 42 5.60 -3.57 10.41
N PHE A 43 6.33 -4.66 10.23
CA PHE A 43 7.65 -4.60 9.61
C PHE A 43 7.55 -4.16 8.15
N GLU A 44 6.54 -4.62 7.45
CA GLU A 44 6.32 -4.20 6.06
C GLU A 44 5.98 -2.72 5.97
N ILE A 45 5.16 -2.25 6.90
CA ILE A 45 4.81 -0.83 6.95
C ILE A 45 6.06 0.03 7.18
N PHE A 46 6.94 -0.37 8.09
CA PHE A 46 8.17 0.36 8.31
C PHE A 46 9.09 0.32 7.10
N ASP A 47 9.19 -0.82 6.43
CA ASP A 47 10.00 -0.93 5.21
C ASP A 47 9.47 0.01 4.11
N ILE A 48 8.16 0.05 3.93
CA ILE A 48 7.56 0.94 2.94
C ILE A 48 7.77 2.40 3.34
N ALA A 49 7.60 2.71 4.63
CA ALA A 49 7.78 4.08 5.12
C ALA A 49 9.22 4.58 4.90
N LYS A 50 10.21 3.70 4.98
CA LYS A 50 11.60 4.09 4.70
C LYS A 50 11.75 4.65 3.29
N ALA A 51 11.01 4.11 2.34
CA ALA A 51 11.06 4.58 0.97
C ALA A 51 10.57 6.01 0.83
N GLY A 52 9.74 6.48 1.76
CA GLY A 52 9.33 7.88 1.79
C GLY A 52 10.48 8.82 2.07
N ALA A 53 11.50 8.35 2.79
CA ALA A 53 12.69 9.15 3.12
C ALA A 53 13.83 8.92 2.13
N THR A 54 13.98 7.70 1.63
CA THR A 54 15.14 7.32 0.81
C THR A 54 14.82 7.17 -0.67
N GLY A 55 13.54 7.22 -1.04
CA GLY A 55 13.10 7.03 -2.41
C GLY A 55 12.65 5.61 -2.69
N LEU A 56 11.80 5.46 -3.69
CA LEU A 56 11.29 4.16 -4.12
C LEU A 56 12.40 3.35 -4.77
N THR A 57 12.47 2.08 -4.39
CA THR A 57 13.40 1.12 -4.99
C THR A 57 12.60 -0.04 -5.55
N PRO A 58 13.20 -0.87 -6.43
CA PRO A 58 12.52 -2.09 -6.89
C PRO A 58 12.08 -2.98 -5.74
N ALA A 59 12.86 -3.02 -4.65
CA ALA A 59 12.49 -3.81 -3.47
C ALA A 59 11.20 -3.29 -2.85
N THR A 60 11.02 -1.98 -2.77
CA THR A 60 9.81 -1.37 -2.25
C THR A 60 8.59 -1.75 -3.10
N VAL A 61 8.73 -1.64 -4.41
CA VAL A 61 7.67 -2.00 -5.34
C VAL A 61 7.29 -3.47 -5.18
N GLN A 62 8.29 -4.34 -5.03
CA GLN A 62 8.06 -5.76 -4.84
C GLN A 62 7.32 -6.04 -3.53
N THR A 63 7.69 -5.37 -2.45
CA THR A 63 7.01 -5.51 -1.16
C THR A 63 5.54 -5.14 -1.30
N VAL A 64 5.24 -4.00 -1.90
CA VAL A 64 3.87 -3.55 -2.10
C VAL A 64 3.10 -4.55 -2.96
N THR A 65 3.70 -5.01 -4.03
CA THR A 65 3.07 -5.96 -4.94
C THR A 65 2.76 -7.27 -4.22
N THR A 66 3.69 -7.76 -3.40
CA THR A 66 3.50 -8.99 -2.63
C THR A 66 2.31 -8.85 -1.69
N ILE A 67 2.21 -7.73 -0.98
CA ILE A 67 1.09 -7.48 -0.08
C ILE A 67 -0.22 -7.42 -0.88
N ALA A 68 -0.20 -6.75 -2.03
CA ALA A 68 -1.39 -6.58 -2.85
C ALA A 68 -1.92 -7.92 -3.39
N GLN A 69 -1.05 -8.92 -3.51
CA GLN A 69 -1.43 -10.24 -4.02
C GLN A 69 -1.94 -11.17 -2.93
N ARG A 70 -1.88 -10.77 -1.66
CA ARG A 70 -2.39 -11.61 -0.57
C ARG A 70 -3.90 -11.75 -0.70
N PRO A 71 -4.46 -12.94 -0.39
CA PRO A 71 -5.91 -13.15 -0.51
C PRO A 71 -6.74 -12.14 0.27
N GLU A 72 -6.31 -11.79 1.47
CA GLU A 72 -6.99 -10.81 2.31
C GLU A 72 -7.01 -9.43 1.66
N THR A 73 -5.89 -9.05 1.06
CA THR A 73 -5.77 -7.76 0.38
C THR A 73 -6.63 -7.75 -0.87
N VAL A 74 -6.59 -8.81 -1.65
CA VAL A 74 -7.41 -8.92 -2.86
C VAL A 74 -8.89 -8.83 -2.51
N SER A 75 -9.32 -9.52 -1.46
CA SER A 75 -10.69 -9.47 -1.00
C SER A 75 -11.10 -8.04 -0.60
N CYS A 76 -10.22 -7.36 0.13
CA CYS A 76 -10.43 -5.97 0.55
C CYS A 76 -10.58 -5.05 -0.66
N ILE A 77 -9.67 -5.16 -1.62
CA ILE A 77 -9.70 -4.33 -2.84
C ILE A 77 -10.97 -4.60 -3.63
N SER A 78 -11.34 -5.85 -3.76
CA SER A 78 -12.53 -6.25 -4.49
C SER A 78 -13.79 -5.61 -3.88
N LYS A 79 -13.86 -5.56 -2.56
CA LYS A 79 -15.01 -4.97 -1.87
C LYS A 79 -15.05 -3.46 -1.96
N ASN A 80 -13.89 -2.81 -1.96
CA ASN A 80 -13.82 -1.37 -1.78
C ASN A 80 -13.40 -0.60 -3.03
N GLY A 81 -12.73 -1.25 -3.96
CA GLY A 81 -12.16 -0.56 -5.11
C GLY A 81 -12.61 -1.13 -6.43
N LEU A 82 -12.43 -2.42 -6.60
CA LEU A 82 -12.67 -3.05 -7.90
C LEU A 82 -14.14 -3.33 -8.18
N GLY A 83 -15.00 -3.15 -7.19
CA GLY A 83 -16.42 -3.25 -7.43
C GLY A 83 -16.91 -2.31 -8.51
N LEU A 84 -16.14 -1.29 -8.80
CA LEU A 84 -16.46 -0.34 -9.86
C LEU A 84 -16.45 -0.99 -11.25
N PHE A 85 -15.78 -2.10 -11.39
CA PHE A 85 -15.67 -2.78 -12.68
C PHE A 85 -16.79 -3.77 -12.93
N MET A 86 -17.68 -3.89 -11.97
CA MET A 86 -18.84 -4.77 -12.10
C MET A 86 -20.14 -3.98 -12.24
#